data_cd34c0a38c6925dcd9d1b35d484e03e1
#
_entry.id   cd34c0a38c6925dcd9d1b35d484e03e1
#
_cell.length_a   1.000
_cell.length_b   1.000
_cell.length_c   1.000
_cell.angle_alpha   90.00
_cell.angle_beta   90.00
_cell.angle_gamma   90.00
#
_symmetry.space_group_name_H-M   'P 1'
#
loop_
_entity.id
_entity.type
_entity.pdbx_description
1 polymer ?
#
loop_
_entity_poly.entity_id
_entity_poly.type
_entity_poly.pdbx_seq_one_letter_code
_entity_poly.pdbx_strand_id
1 'polypeptide(L)'
;GAAVTVGNGDVMDYKSARAMVDATGCHAVMVSRGALGNPWIFQEILEDRIITPTIAEWEDVVLRHIDYQEQCYGDHLFAAARLRKHLIWYASGYPHSNRLRNRFNAVTTMEEARTVAREFAAFYPRELRRFVDTRIREDHLDPRKAMDRQLDRGVGDDGFEAVEPAAPTAWR
;
A
#
# COMPACT_ATOMS: atom_id res chain seq x y z
N GLY A 1 30.70 8.35 -19.73
CA GLY A 1 29.54 7.43 -19.72
C GLY A 1 28.28 8.22 -19.63
N ALA A 2 27.21 7.79 -20.30
CA ALA A 2 25.91 8.44 -20.20
C ALA A 2 25.36 8.24 -18.76
N ALA A 3 24.84 9.32 -18.16
CA ALA A 3 24.19 9.23 -16.84
C ALA A 3 22.86 8.48 -16.96
N VAL A 4 22.60 7.54 -16.04
CA VAL A 4 21.30 6.88 -15.91
C VAL A 4 20.37 7.81 -15.15
N THR A 5 19.22 8.16 -15.74
CA THR A 5 18.19 8.98 -15.09
C THR A 5 17.07 8.12 -14.56
N VAL A 6 16.60 8.41 -13.33
CA VAL A 6 15.48 7.72 -12.68
C VAL A 6 14.38 8.73 -12.42
N GLY A 7 13.20 8.49 -13.02
CA GLY A 7 12.00 9.31 -12.81
C GLY A 7 11.34 8.97 -11.47
N ASN A 8 10.88 9.99 -10.73
CA ASN A 8 10.15 9.84 -9.48
C ASN A 8 8.97 10.81 -9.44
N GLY A 9 7.83 10.35 -8.99
CA GLY A 9 6.61 11.14 -8.80
C GLY A 9 5.37 10.35 -9.20
N ASP A 10 4.49 10.09 -8.27
CA ASP A 10 3.13 9.52 -8.43
C ASP A 10 3.00 8.31 -9.39
N VAL A 11 4.00 7.43 -9.38
CA VAL A 11 3.91 6.12 -10.05
C VAL A 11 3.01 5.23 -9.21
N MET A 12 1.74 5.09 -9.65
CA MET A 12 0.68 4.38 -8.91
C MET A 12 0.25 3.07 -9.60
N ASP A 13 0.61 2.89 -10.89
CA ASP A 13 0.34 1.74 -11.73
C ASP A 13 1.28 1.72 -12.95
N TYR A 14 1.12 0.73 -13.83
CA TYR A 14 1.92 0.62 -15.05
C TYR A 14 1.68 1.79 -16.02
N LYS A 15 0.46 2.34 -16.10
CA LYS A 15 0.14 3.46 -17.01
C LYS A 15 0.88 4.72 -16.59
N SER A 16 0.87 5.06 -15.30
CA SER A 16 1.61 6.22 -14.77
C SER A 16 3.13 6.04 -14.88
N ALA A 17 3.64 4.81 -14.74
CA ALA A 17 5.04 4.50 -15.00
C ALA A 17 5.41 4.74 -16.48
N ARG A 18 4.59 4.24 -17.41
CA ARG A 18 4.77 4.43 -18.84
C ARG A 18 4.71 5.91 -19.20
N ALA A 19 3.69 6.63 -18.74
CA ALA A 19 3.53 8.06 -19.00
C ALA A 19 4.74 8.87 -18.52
N MET A 20 5.35 8.51 -17.38
CA MET A 20 6.57 9.14 -16.90
C MET A 20 7.75 8.91 -17.85
N VAL A 21 7.96 7.69 -18.31
CA VAL A 21 9.03 7.37 -19.27
C VAL A 21 8.83 8.13 -20.56
N ASP A 22 7.60 8.12 -21.09
CA ASP A 22 7.27 8.78 -22.38
C ASP A 22 7.44 10.31 -22.30
N ALA A 23 7.06 10.92 -21.16
CA ALA A 23 7.16 12.37 -20.99
C ALA A 23 8.59 12.87 -20.70
N THR A 24 9.43 12.05 -20.07
CA THR A 24 10.74 12.51 -19.55
C THR A 24 11.93 11.86 -20.22
N GLY A 25 11.75 10.74 -20.91
CA GLY A 25 12.84 9.93 -21.46
C GLY A 25 13.74 9.29 -20.36
N CYS A 26 13.26 9.16 -19.13
CA CYS A 26 14.02 8.52 -18.06
C CYS A 26 14.23 7.03 -18.34
N HIS A 27 15.37 6.50 -17.84
CA HIS A 27 15.77 5.11 -18.07
C HIS A 27 15.09 4.12 -17.13
N ALA A 28 14.62 4.61 -15.97
CA ALA A 28 13.93 3.82 -14.97
C ALA A 28 12.94 4.70 -14.20
N VAL A 29 11.99 4.07 -13.49
CA VAL A 29 11.04 4.74 -12.62
C VAL A 29 11.20 4.27 -11.19
N MET A 30 11.07 5.16 -10.24
CA MET A 30 11.05 4.86 -8.81
C MET A 30 9.60 4.81 -8.33
N VAL A 31 9.20 3.64 -7.82
CA VAL A 31 7.89 3.43 -7.20
C VAL A 31 7.99 3.69 -5.70
N SER A 32 7.11 4.54 -5.16
CA SER A 32 7.01 4.85 -3.74
C SER A 32 5.62 4.48 -3.22
N ARG A 33 4.69 5.43 -3.16
CA ARG A 33 3.34 5.21 -2.63
C ARG A 33 2.55 4.14 -3.37
N GLY A 34 2.78 3.95 -4.67
CA GLY A 34 2.11 2.93 -5.46
C GLY A 34 2.36 1.49 -5.00
N ALA A 35 3.49 1.24 -4.30
CA ALA A 35 3.80 -0.08 -3.74
C ALA A 35 3.13 -0.36 -2.38
N LEU A 36 2.53 0.66 -1.73
CA LEU A 36 1.91 0.50 -0.42
C LEU A 36 0.65 -0.38 -0.51
N GLY A 37 0.74 -1.60 0.04
CA GLY A 37 -0.31 -2.62 -0.08
C GLY A 37 -0.47 -3.19 -1.50
N ASN A 38 0.39 -2.83 -2.45
CA ASN A 38 0.40 -3.36 -3.81
C ASN A 38 1.83 -3.69 -4.29
N PRO A 39 2.49 -4.71 -3.75
CA PRO A 39 3.82 -5.10 -4.21
C PRO A 39 3.81 -5.65 -5.65
N TRP A 40 2.66 -6.02 -6.18
CA TRP A 40 2.49 -6.48 -7.57
C TRP A 40 2.69 -5.36 -8.61
N ILE A 41 2.76 -4.09 -8.19
CA ILE A 41 2.98 -2.93 -9.08
C ILE A 41 4.24 -3.08 -9.94
N PHE A 42 5.29 -3.71 -9.41
CA PHE A 42 6.52 -3.95 -10.18
C PHE A 42 6.28 -4.93 -11.32
N GLN A 43 5.51 -5.98 -11.09
CA GLN A 43 5.09 -6.92 -12.14
C GLN A 43 4.10 -6.27 -13.11
N GLU A 44 3.16 -5.44 -12.62
CA GLU A 44 2.26 -4.64 -13.46
C GLU A 44 3.03 -3.80 -14.47
N ILE A 45 4.11 -3.12 -14.02
CA ILE A 45 4.95 -2.26 -14.86
C ILE A 45 5.71 -3.09 -15.91
N LEU A 46 6.22 -4.26 -15.53
CA LEU A 46 6.96 -5.14 -16.43
C LEU A 46 6.06 -5.79 -17.49
N GLU A 47 4.81 -6.10 -17.15
CA GLU A 47 3.87 -6.81 -18.00
C GLU A 47 2.86 -5.88 -18.71
N ASP A 48 2.95 -4.57 -18.49
CA ASP A 48 2.02 -3.55 -19.04
C ASP A 48 0.52 -3.88 -18.79
N ARG A 49 0.19 -4.47 -17.64
CA ARG A 49 -1.19 -4.83 -17.28
C ARG A 49 -1.44 -4.74 -15.79
N ILE A 50 -2.70 -4.58 -15.41
CA ILE A 50 -3.12 -4.64 -14.00
C ILE A 50 -2.99 -6.08 -13.48
N ILE A 51 -2.39 -6.25 -12.32
CA ILE A 51 -2.33 -7.52 -11.57
C ILE A 51 -3.31 -7.47 -10.41
N THR A 52 -4.27 -8.39 -10.41
CA THR A 52 -5.24 -8.55 -9.32
C THR A 52 -4.98 -9.88 -8.61
N PRO A 53 -4.23 -9.88 -7.50
CA PRO A 53 -3.91 -11.12 -6.80
C PRO A 53 -5.16 -11.80 -6.25
N THR A 54 -5.17 -13.12 -6.26
CA THR A 54 -6.12 -13.94 -5.50
C THR A 54 -5.85 -13.81 -4.01
N ILE A 55 -6.81 -14.21 -3.17
CA ILE A 55 -6.59 -14.20 -1.71
C ILE A 55 -5.48 -15.18 -1.31
N ALA A 56 -5.26 -16.26 -2.05
CA ALA A 56 -4.16 -17.18 -1.84
C ALA A 56 -2.80 -16.52 -2.08
N GLU A 57 -2.64 -15.83 -3.20
CA GLU A 57 -1.42 -15.07 -3.53
C GLU A 57 -1.20 -13.91 -2.55
N TRP A 58 -2.28 -13.28 -2.11
CA TRP A 58 -2.24 -12.23 -1.08
C TRP A 58 -1.68 -12.78 0.24
N GLU A 59 -2.19 -13.94 0.71
CA GLU A 59 -1.76 -14.58 1.94
C GLU A 59 -0.26 -14.89 1.91
N ASP A 60 0.23 -15.51 0.83
CA ASP A 60 1.63 -15.85 0.66
C ASP A 60 2.54 -14.62 0.73
N VAL A 61 2.15 -13.53 0.07
CA VAL A 61 2.93 -12.28 0.05
C VAL A 61 2.93 -11.62 1.41
N VAL A 62 1.79 -11.58 2.10
CA VAL A 62 1.68 -10.94 3.43
C VAL A 62 2.46 -11.73 4.47
N LEU A 63 2.35 -13.05 4.50
CA LEU A 63 3.12 -13.89 5.42
C LEU A 63 4.62 -13.74 5.20
N ARG A 64 5.08 -13.71 3.94
CA ARG A 64 6.48 -13.47 3.61
C ARG A 64 6.96 -12.08 4.05
N HIS A 65 6.12 -11.05 3.95
CA HIS A 65 6.47 -9.72 4.45
C HIS A 65 6.62 -9.72 5.98
N ILE A 66 5.74 -10.44 6.71
CA ILE A 66 5.84 -10.60 8.16
C ILE A 66 7.16 -11.29 8.52
N ASP A 67 7.53 -12.36 7.81
CA ASP A 67 8.77 -13.09 8.05
C ASP A 67 10.01 -12.22 7.80
N TYR A 68 10.04 -11.44 6.73
CA TYR A 68 11.12 -10.49 6.49
C TYR A 68 11.20 -9.39 7.55
N GLN A 69 10.05 -8.90 8.01
CA GLN A 69 10.00 -7.90 9.09
C GLN A 69 10.60 -8.47 10.38
N GLU A 70 10.26 -9.73 10.74
CA GLU A 70 10.81 -10.41 11.91
C GLU A 70 12.32 -10.65 11.78
N GLN A 71 12.78 -11.13 10.61
CA GLN A 71 14.21 -11.34 10.35
C GLN A 71 15.03 -10.05 10.48
N CYS A 72 14.47 -8.91 10.03
CA CYS A 72 15.18 -7.63 10.05
C CYS A 72 15.13 -6.94 11.42
N TYR A 73 14.02 -7.07 12.15
CA TYR A 73 13.75 -6.25 13.34
C TYR A 73 13.44 -7.07 14.60
N GLY A 74 13.34 -8.39 14.50
CA GLY A 74 12.96 -9.29 15.62
C GLY A 74 11.46 -9.28 15.92
N ASP A 75 11.05 -10.13 16.86
CA ASP A 75 9.65 -10.22 17.35
C ASP A 75 9.49 -9.43 18.64
N HIS A 76 9.12 -8.18 18.53
CA HIS A 76 8.80 -7.30 19.66
C HIS A 76 7.80 -6.22 19.26
N LEU A 77 7.14 -5.62 20.26
CA LEU A 77 6.05 -4.66 20.08
C LEU A 77 6.38 -3.54 19.09
N PHE A 78 7.59 -2.99 19.09
CA PHE A 78 7.95 -1.89 18.22
C PHE A 78 8.04 -2.32 16.74
N ALA A 79 8.56 -3.52 16.48
CA ALA A 79 8.62 -4.10 15.14
C ALA A 79 7.22 -4.41 14.62
N ALA A 80 6.34 -5.00 15.46
CA ALA A 80 4.94 -5.24 15.13
C ALA A 80 4.18 -3.93 14.86
N ALA A 81 4.38 -2.89 15.66
CA ALA A 81 3.76 -1.59 15.47
C ALA A 81 4.12 -0.95 14.10
N ARG A 82 5.36 -1.10 13.65
CA ARG A 82 5.78 -0.64 12.31
C ARG A 82 5.09 -1.40 11.18
N LEU A 83 4.82 -2.68 11.38
CA LEU A 83 4.18 -3.56 10.40
C LEU A 83 2.68 -3.26 10.23
N ARG A 84 1.97 -2.83 11.28
CA ARG A 84 0.51 -2.61 11.30
C ARG A 84 -0.01 -1.84 10.09
N LYS A 85 0.62 -0.72 9.75
CA LYS A 85 0.22 0.10 8.61
C LYS A 85 0.30 -0.65 7.28
N HIS A 86 1.30 -1.49 7.10
CA HIS A 86 1.45 -2.30 5.89
C HIS A 86 0.35 -3.36 5.79
N LEU A 87 0.01 -4.02 6.91
CA LEU A 87 -1.10 -4.98 6.97
C LEU A 87 -2.44 -4.32 6.62
N ILE A 88 -2.68 -3.10 7.12
CA ILE A 88 -3.88 -2.33 6.80
C ILE A 88 -3.94 -1.99 5.31
N TRP A 89 -2.83 -1.59 4.70
CA TRP A 89 -2.77 -1.33 3.27
C TRP A 89 -3.01 -2.58 2.43
N TYR A 90 -2.46 -3.73 2.83
CA TYR A 90 -2.73 -5.01 2.17
C TYR A 90 -4.20 -5.42 2.21
N ALA A 91 -4.91 -5.11 3.30
CA ALA A 91 -6.33 -5.40 3.44
C ALA A 91 -7.24 -4.51 2.58
N SER A 92 -6.71 -3.44 1.97
CA SER A 92 -7.50 -2.54 1.12
C SER A 92 -7.91 -3.22 -0.19
N GLY A 93 -9.14 -2.96 -0.66
CA GLY A 93 -9.67 -3.52 -1.90
C GLY A 93 -10.35 -4.89 -1.75
N TYR A 94 -10.57 -5.36 -0.52
CA TYR A 94 -11.39 -6.55 -0.25
C TYR A 94 -12.74 -6.15 0.38
N PRO A 95 -13.86 -6.82 -0.01
CA PRO A 95 -15.18 -6.53 0.55
C PRO A 95 -15.19 -6.71 2.07
N HIS A 96 -15.89 -5.85 2.79
CA HIS A 96 -16.05 -5.93 4.26
C HIS A 96 -14.74 -5.97 5.07
N SER A 97 -13.63 -5.54 4.48
CA SER A 97 -12.31 -5.60 5.13
C SER A 97 -12.18 -4.72 6.38
N ASN A 98 -13.02 -3.71 6.57
CA ASN A 98 -12.91 -2.74 7.68
C ASN A 98 -12.91 -3.40 9.05
N ARG A 99 -13.75 -4.41 9.29
CA ARG A 99 -13.79 -5.15 10.56
C ARG A 99 -12.48 -5.88 10.87
N LEU A 100 -11.88 -6.48 9.85
CA LEU A 100 -10.62 -7.23 9.99
C LEU A 100 -9.41 -6.29 10.07
N ARG A 101 -9.46 -5.11 9.43
CA ARG A 101 -8.40 -4.09 9.51
C ARG A 101 -8.16 -3.61 10.93
N ASN A 102 -9.20 -3.50 11.77
CA ASN A 102 -9.05 -3.12 13.16
C ASN A 102 -8.21 -4.13 13.96
N ARG A 103 -8.27 -5.41 13.61
CA ARG A 103 -7.43 -6.45 14.24
C ARG A 103 -5.96 -6.28 13.88
N PHE A 104 -5.63 -5.90 12.64
CA PHE A 104 -4.27 -5.56 12.24
C PHE A 104 -3.69 -4.39 13.06
N ASN A 105 -4.53 -3.44 13.44
CA ASN A 105 -4.10 -2.30 14.26
C ASN A 105 -3.72 -2.71 15.71
N ALA A 106 -4.28 -3.79 16.20
CA ALA A 106 -4.06 -4.28 17.57
C ALA A 106 -2.88 -5.26 17.72
N VAL A 107 -2.28 -5.70 16.61
CA VAL A 107 -1.17 -6.68 16.60
C VAL A 107 0.01 -6.18 17.44
N THR A 108 0.54 -7.04 18.29
CA THR A 108 1.68 -6.73 19.19
C THR A 108 2.89 -7.62 18.97
N THR A 109 2.70 -8.79 18.32
CA THR A 109 3.76 -9.75 17.98
C THR A 109 3.67 -10.17 16.51
N MET A 110 4.74 -10.76 15.97
CA MET A 110 4.74 -11.28 14.61
C MET A 110 3.82 -12.50 14.46
N GLU A 111 3.69 -13.32 15.50
CA GLU A 111 2.77 -14.47 15.47
C GLU A 111 1.30 -14.04 15.46
N GLU A 112 0.95 -12.99 16.21
CA GLU A 112 -0.38 -12.38 16.11
C GLU A 112 -0.63 -11.83 14.70
N ALA A 113 0.37 -11.21 14.08
CA ALA A 113 0.27 -10.72 12.70
C ALA A 113 -0.02 -11.87 11.71
N ARG A 114 0.69 -13.00 11.83
CA ARG A 114 0.44 -14.20 11.00
C ARG A 114 -0.96 -14.76 11.23
N THR A 115 -1.37 -14.85 12.48
CA THR A 115 -2.71 -15.34 12.85
C THR A 115 -3.80 -14.49 12.22
N VAL A 116 -3.73 -13.15 12.36
CA VAL A 116 -4.71 -12.24 11.78
C VAL A 116 -4.66 -12.27 10.25
N ALA A 117 -3.48 -12.43 9.62
CA ALA A 117 -3.37 -12.56 8.18
C ALA A 117 -4.04 -13.84 7.65
N ARG A 118 -3.83 -14.98 8.32
CA ARG A 118 -4.49 -16.25 7.97
C ARG A 118 -6.00 -16.19 8.16
N GLU A 119 -6.48 -15.58 9.24
CA GLU A 119 -7.92 -15.38 9.47
C GLU A 119 -8.53 -14.45 8.45
N PHE A 120 -7.81 -13.40 8.04
CA PHE A 120 -8.23 -12.54 6.95
C PHE A 120 -8.38 -13.34 5.66
N ALA A 121 -7.38 -14.13 5.30
CA ALA A 121 -7.43 -14.97 4.10
C ALA A 121 -8.55 -16.02 4.18
N ALA A 122 -8.75 -16.66 5.33
CA ALA A 122 -9.79 -17.67 5.54
C ALA A 122 -11.22 -17.11 5.47
N PHE A 123 -11.39 -15.79 5.65
CA PHE A 123 -12.71 -15.15 5.55
C PHE A 123 -13.25 -15.11 4.11
N TYR A 124 -12.37 -15.24 3.12
CA TYR A 124 -12.73 -15.14 1.71
C TYR A 124 -12.51 -16.45 0.95
N PRO A 125 -13.28 -16.70 -0.15
CA PRO A 125 -12.93 -17.77 -1.09
C PRO A 125 -11.49 -17.59 -1.61
N ARG A 126 -10.74 -18.68 -1.73
CA ARG A 126 -9.30 -18.65 -2.12
C ARG A 126 -9.06 -17.98 -3.48
N GLU A 127 -10.02 -18.05 -4.39
CA GLU A 127 -9.97 -17.49 -5.74
C GLU A 127 -10.43 -16.04 -5.80
N LEU A 128 -10.97 -15.49 -4.69
CA LEU A 128 -11.40 -14.10 -4.66
C LEU A 128 -10.23 -13.18 -5.03
N ARG A 129 -10.46 -12.33 -6.01
CA ARG A 129 -9.46 -11.34 -6.43
C ARG A 129 -9.70 -10.00 -5.74
N ARG A 130 -8.61 -9.31 -5.47
CA ARG A 130 -8.65 -7.95 -4.96
C ARG A 130 -9.39 -7.04 -5.93
N PHE A 131 -10.35 -6.27 -5.42
CA PHE A 131 -10.97 -5.22 -6.22
C PHE A 131 -9.98 -4.06 -6.38
N VAL A 132 -9.69 -3.72 -7.62
CA VAL A 132 -8.88 -2.57 -8.00
C VAL A 132 -9.81 -1.58 -8.67
N ASP A 133 -10.07 -0.44 -8.02
CA ASP A 133 -10.82 0.64 -8.65
C ASP A 133 -9.93 1.35 -9.68
N THR A 134 -10.11 0.96 -10.92
CA THR A 134 -9.37 1.56 -12.05
C THR A 134 -9.71 3.04 -12.25
N ARG A 135 -10.90 3.48 -11.83
CA ARG A 135 -11.31 4.89 -11.90
C ARG A 135 -10.50 5.77 -10.95
N ILE A 136 -10.23 5.28 -9.73
CA ILE A 136 -9.36 6.01 -8.79
C ILE A 136 -7.95 6.13 -9.34
N ARG A 137 -7.47 5.12 -10.08
CA ARG A 137 -6.15 5.17 -10.72
C ARG A 137 -6.11 6.11 -11.93
N GLU A 138 -7.16 6.14 -12.75
CA GLU A 138 -7.28 7.06 -13.90
C GLU A 138 -7.38 8.52 -13.45
N ASP A 139 -8.05 8.78 -12.37
CA ASP A 139 -8.17 10.12 -11.79
C ASP A 139 -6.84 10.67 -11.21
N HIS A 140 -5.88 9.83 -10.83
CA HIS A 140 -4.55 10.30 -10.38
C HIS A 140 -3.72 10.89 -11.53
N LEU A 141 -4.06 10.61 -12.77
CA LEU A 141 -3.41 11.18 -13.95
C LEU A 141 -3.90 12.60 -14.28
N ASP A 142 -5.01 13.06 -13.68
CA ASP A 142 -5.52 14.42 -13.85
C ASP A 142 -5.18 15.28 -12.62
N PRO A 143 -4.22 16.24 -12.74
CA PRO A 143 -3.81 17.11 -11.62
C PRO A 143 -4.98 17.94 -11.05
N ARG A 144 -6.01 18.25 -11.86
CA ARG A 144 -7.18 19.02 -11.44
C ARG A 144 -8.07 18.23 -10.52
N LYS A 145 -8.27 16.94 -10.82
CA LYS A 145 -9.05 16.02 -9.99
C LYS A 145 -8.33 15.60 -8.70
N ALA A 146 -7.00 15.67 -8.67
CA ALA A 146 -6.23 15.44 -7.44
C ALA A 146 -6.44 16.60 -6.42
N MET A 147 -6.60 17.82 -6.91
CA MET A 147 -6.83 19.02 -6.08
C MET A 147 -8.24 19.06 -5.52
N ASP A 148 -9.26 18.67 -6.30
CA ASP A 148 -10.67 18.63 -5.85
C ASP A 148 -10.88 17.59 -4.72
N ARG A 149 -10.19 16.46 -4.74
CA ARG A 149 -10.26 15.45 -3.67
C ARG A 149 -9.61 15.88 -2.36
N GLN A 150 -8.63 16.78 -2.41
CA GLN A 150 -8.03 17.36 -1.21
C GLN A 150 -9.01 18.32 -0.52
N LEU A 151 -9.88 18.98 -1.29
CA LEU A 151 -10.94 19.85 -0.80
C LEU A 151 -12.16 19.07 -0.27
N ASP A 152 -12.55 17.97 -0.92
CA ASP A 152 -13.69 17.12 -0.52
C ASP A 152 -13.44 16.28 0.75
N ARG A 153 -12.16 16.01 1.09
CA ARG A 153 -11.79 15.35 2.37
C ARG A 153 -11.91 16.26 3.58
N GLY A 154 -12.19 17.54 3.38
CA GLY A 154 -12.42 18.55 4.43
C GLY A 154 -13.84 18.61 4.96
N VAL A 155 -14.80 17.86 4.38
CA VAL A 155 -16.21 17.89 4.79
C VAL A 155 -16.76 16.45 4.88
N GLY A 156 -16.22 15.70 5.83
CA GLY A 156 -16.74 14.38 6.25
C GLY A 156 -16.85 14.38 7.75
N ASP A 157 -18.07 14.52 8.22
CA ASP A 157 -18.54 14.45 9.59
C ASP A 157 -18.36 13.01 10.15
N ASP A 158 -17.13 12.65 10.48
CA ASP A 158 -16.81 11.49 11.30
C ASP A 158 -15.78 11.94 12.34
N GLY A 159 -16.28 12.25 13.54
CA GLY A 159 -15.58 12.76 14.71
C GLY A 159 -14.24 12.09 15.04
N PHE A 160 -13.24 12.40 14.27
CA PHE A 160 -11.85 12.14 14.60
C PHE A 160 -11.25 13.47 15.06
N GLU A 161 -11.23 13.70 16.38
CA GLU A 161 -10.42 14.78 16.96
C GLU A 161 -8.98 14.59 16.50
N ALA A 162 -8.50 15.55 15.71
CA ALA A 162 -7.11 15.63 15.33
C ALA A 162 -6.26 15.91 16.59
N VAL A 163 -5.56 14.90 17.07
CA VAL A 163 -4.47 15.08 18.03
C VAL A 163 -3.35 15.78 17.29
N GLU A 164 -3.11 17.05 17.59
CA GLU A 164 -1.97 17.80 17.06
C GLU A 164 -0.66 17.05 17.36
N PRO A 165 0.21 16.86 16.37
CA PRO A 165 1.52 16.29 16.63
C PRO A 165 2.36 17.28 17.43
N ALA A 166 2.86 16.84 18.57
CA ALA A 166 3.84 17.60 19.36
C ALA A 166 5.02 18.01 18.47
N ALA A 167 5.43 19.27 18.59
CA ALA A 167 6.54 19.84 17.83
C ALA A 167 7.83 18.99 17.99
N PRO A 168 8.63 18.80 16.93
CA PRO A 168 9.86 18.04 17.03
C PRO A 168 10.87 18.78 17.90
N THR A 169 11.27 18.16 19.00
CA THR A 169 12.44 18.60 19.78
C THR A 169 13.69 18.46 18.93
N ALA A 170 14.40 19.57 18.77
CA ALA A 170 15.65 19.67 18.02
C ALA A 170 16.67 18.63 18.50
N TRP A 171 17.23 17.88 17.54
CA TRP A 171 18.38 17.03 17.76
C TRP A 171 19.63 17.91 18.00
N ARG A 172 20.23 17.81 19.18
CA ARG A 172 21.63 18.17 19.43
C ARG A 172 22.49 16.93 19.38
#